data_52dd0cc04f9c894080184e9c4d66ebcd
#
_entry.id   52dd0cc04f9c894080184e9c4d66ebcd
#
_cell.length_a   1.000
_cell.length_b   1.000
_cell.length_c   1.000
_cell.angle_alpha   90.00
_cell.angle_beta   90.00
_cell.angle_gamma   90.00
#
_symmetry.space_group_name_H-M   'P 1'
#
loop_
_entity.id
_entity.type
_entity.pdbx_description
1 polymer ?
#
loop_
_entity_poly.entity_id
_entity_poly.type
_entity_poly.pdbx_seq_one_letter_code
_entity_poly.pdbx_strand_id
1 'polypeptide(L)'
;MTDKEKARAFSNGEFETVLNFIAEDAVWTIMEENTFSGKKAIGQNCEQVASYFKTVTTKFETLNIIGEDKKVAVNGTAEFFKNGKSVSFISACDLYEFNEKNEIQTITSYCIPRIEKN
;
A
#
# COMPACT_ATOMS: atom_id res chain seq x y z
N MET A 1 -0.83 15.04 -9.03
CA MET A 1 -1.12 14.38 -7.73
C MET A 1 -0.22 14.95 -6.63
N THR A 2 -0.80 15.24 -5.49
CA THR A 2 -0.02 15.62 -4.31
C THR A 2 0.66 14.38 -3.70
N ASP A 3 1.60 14.60 -2.80
CA ASP A 3 2.25 13.49 -2.10
C ASP A 3 1.22 12.64 -1.34
N LYS A 4 0.25 13.29 -0.69
CA LYS A 4 -0.83 12.59 0.02
C LYS A 4 -1.69 11.76 -0.93
N GLU A 5 -2.01 12.29 -2.11
CA GLU A 5 -2.79 11.55 -3.10
C GLU A 5 -2.04 10.32 -3.63
N LYS A 6 -0.72 10.47 -3.89
CA LYS A 6 0.12 9.35 -4.33
C LYS A 6 0.17 8.25 -3.27
N ALA A 7 0.37 8.66 -2.01
CA ALA A 7 0.42 7.72 -0.89
C ALA A 7 -0.91 6.98 -0.72
N ARG A 8 -2.03 7.71 -0.75
CA ARG A 8 -3.35 7.10 -0.63
C ARG A 8 -3.62 6.12 -1.77
N ALA A 9 -3.28 6.51 -2.98
CA ALA A 9 -3.50 5.65 -4.14
C ALA A 9 -2.75 4.33 -4.00
N PHE A 10 -1.49 4.37 -3.59
CA PHE A 10 -0.71 3.15 -3.39
C PHE A 10 -1.29 2.30 -2.27
N SER A 11 -1.63 2.91 -1.14
CA SER A 11 -2.21 2.19 0.01
C SER A 11 -3.53 1.51 -0.33
N ASN A 12 -4.30 2.08 -1.25
CA ASN A 12 -5.61 1.54 -1.67
C ASN A 12 -5.51 0.65 -2.91
N GLY A 13 -4.30 0.25 -3.30
CA GLY A 13 -4.13 -0.68 -4.41
C GLY A 13 -4.32 -0.09 -5.79
N GLU A 14 -4.39 1.23 -5.91
CA GLU A 14 -4.53 1.92 -7.20
C GLU A 14 -3.15 2.09 -7.84
N PHE A 15 -2.45 0.98 -8.04
CA PHE A 15 -1.04 0.99 -8.43
C PHE A 15 -0.78 1.64 -9.80
N GLU A 16 -1.67 1.42 -10.77
CA GLU A 16 -1.49 1.97 -12.12
C GLU A 16 -1.39 3.49 -12.13
N THR A 17 -2.10 4.16 -11.21
CA THR A 17 -2.11 5.61 -11.16
C THR A 17 -0.85 6.20 -10.54
N VAL A 18 -0.06 5.40 -9.84
CA VAL A 18 1.04 5.91 -9.01
C VAL A 18 2.40 5.29 -9.35
N LEU A 19 2.46 4.22 -10.14
CA LEU A 19 3.74 3.56 -10.47
C LEU A 19 4.76 4.50 -11.10
N ASN A 20 4.31 5.46 -11.91
CA ASN A 20 5.22 6.42 -12.55
C ASN A 20 5.87 7.37 -11.55
N PHE A 21 5.35 7.45 -10.33
CA PHE A 21 5.89 8.32 -9.29
C PHE A 21 6.77 7.57 -8.29
N ILE A 22 7.13 6.33 -8.59
CA ILE A 22 8.03 5.54 -7.74
C ILE A 22 9.44 5.71 -8.27
N ALA A 23 10.38 6.08 -7.38
CA ALA A 23 11.79 6.25 -7.75
C ALA A 23 12.40 4.91 -8.20
N GLU A 24 13.35 4.97 -9.15
CA GLU A 24 13.98 3.77 -9.68
C GLU A 24 14.65 2.92 -8.58
N ASP A 25 15.21 3.56 -7.58
CA ASP A 25 15.88 2.90 -6.46
C ASP A 25 15.04 2.87 -5.19
N ALA A 26 13.72 3.03 -5.31
CA ALA A 26 12.82 2.97 -4.17
C ALA A 26 12.87 1.61 -3.48
N VAL A 27 12.55 1.59 -2.18
CA VAL A 27 12.51 0.38 -1.39
C VAL A 27 11.15 0.29 -0.68
N TRP A 28 10.50 -0.85 -0.79
CA TRP A 28 9.25 -1.14 -0.09
C TRP A 28 9.48 -2.28 0.88
N THR A 29 9.35 -1.99 2.17
CA THR A 29 9.47 -3.00 3.23
C THR A 29 8.09 -3.29 3.81
N ILE A 30 7.66 -4.54 3.73
CA ILE A 30 6.48 -5.02 4.44
C ILE A 30 7.01 -5.68 5.70
N MET A 31 6.74 -5.05 6.84
CA MET A 31 7.34 -5.46 8.12
C MET A 31 6.98 -6.90 8.46
N GLU A 32 7.98 -7.65 8.90
CA GLU A 32 7.89 -9.07 9.25
C GLU A 32 7.56 -9.99 8.07
N GLU A 33 7.59 -9.48 6.82
CA GLU A 33 7.28 -10.28 5.64
C GLU A 33 8.37 -10.23 4.58
N ASN A 34 8.59 -9.05 3.97
CA ASN A 34 9.50 -8.98 2.82
C ASN A 34 9.98 -7.54 2.55
N THR A 35 11.03 -7.44 1.75
CA THR A 35 11.55 -6.16 1.26
C THR A 35 11.73 -6.25 -0.25
N PHE A 36 11.22 -5.26 -0.96
CA PHE A 36 11.35 -5.15 -2.42
C PHE A 36 12.23 -3.96 -2.74
N SER A 37 13.35 -4.20 -3.37
CA SER A 37 14.32 -3.16 -3.72
C SER A 37 14.25 -2.83 -5.20
N GLY A 38 13.98 -1.57 -5.48
CA GLY A 38 13.90 -1.04 -6.83
C GLY A 38 12.49 -1.03 -7.39
N LYS A 39 12.24 -0.07 -8.27
CA LYS A 39 10.93 0.12 -8.90
C LYS A 39 10.43 -1.14 -9.61
N LYS A 40 11.33 -1.88 -10.26
CA LYS A 40 10.95 -3.10 -10.97
C LYS A 40 10.40 -4.16 -10.01
N ALA A 41 11.10 -4.41 -8.90
CA ALA A 41 10.67 -5.38 -7.90
C ALA A 41 9.35 -4.96 -7.24
N ILE A 42 9.21 -3.67 -6.95
CA ILE A 42 7.97 -3.11 -6.39
C ILE A 42 6.83 -3.30 -7.38
N GLY A 43 7.05 -2.99 -8.66
CA GLY A 43 6.03 -3.15 -9.69
C GLY A 43 5.59 -4.59 -9.87
N GLN A 44 6.53 -5.54 -9.81
CA GLN A 44 6.21 -6.96 -9.91
C GLN A 44 5.34 -7.42 -8.74
N ASN A 45 5.63 -6.96 -7.53
CA ASN A 45 4.80 -7.29 -6.38
C ASN A 45 3.42 -6.64 -6.50
N CYS A 46 3.34 -5.41 -7.00
CA CYS A 46 2.05 -4.76 -7.25
C CYS A 46 1.20 -5.55 -8.24
N GLU A 47 1.81 -6.13 -9.29
CA GLU A 47 1.10 -6.98 -10.25
C GLU A 47 0.53 -8.23 -9.58
N GLN A 48 1.29 -8.86 -8.69
CA GLN A 48 0.81 -10.02 -7.95
C GLN A 48 -0.35 -9.67 -7.03
N VAL A 49 -0.24 -8.55 -6.33
CA VAL A 49 -1.29 -8.06 -5.45
C VAL A 49 -2.55 -7.72 -6.25
N ALA A 50 -2.39 -7.04 -7.37
CA ALA A 50 -3.51 -6.70 -8.25
C ALA A 50 -4.20 -7.95 -8.80
N SER A 51 -3.44 -8.98 -9.13
CA SER A 51 -4.00 -10.26 -9.58
C SER A 51 -4.84 -10.92 -8.49
N TYR A 52 -4.37 -10.87 -7.24
CA TYR A 52 -5.16 -11.36 -6.11
C TYR A 52 -6.46 -10.57 -5.96
N PHE A 53 -6.41 -9.24 -6.08
CA PHE A 53 -7.59 -8.39 -5.94
C PHE A 53 -8.67 -8.72 -6.97
N LYS A 54 -8.29 -9.25 -8.14
CA LYS A 54 -9.26 -9.68 -9.16
C LYS A 54 -10.03 -10.93 -8.74
N THR A 55 -9.55 -11.69 -7.78
CA THR A 55 -10.18 -12.92 -7.31
C THR A 55 -11.13 -12.69 -6.13
N VAL A 56 -11.12 -11.48 -5.57
CA VAL A 56 -11.92 -11.12 -4.39
C VAL A 56 -12.59 -9.76 -4.62
N THR A 57 -13.57 -9.44 -3.79
CA THR A 57 -14.10 -8.09 -3.70
C THR A 57 -13.38 -7.40 -2.55
N THR A 58 -12.90 -6.18 -2.77
CA THR A 58 -12.15 -5.44 -1.76
C THR A 58 -12.92 -4.23 -1.29
N LYS A 59 -12.78 -3.93 0.01
CA LYS A 59 -13.29 -2.71 0.60
C LYS A 59 -12.14 -2.04 1.34
N PHE A 60 -11.63 -0.95 0.79
CA PHE A 60 -10.61 -0.14 1.43
C PHE A 60 -11.25 1.03 2.15
N GLU A 61 -10.80 1.30 3.36
CA GLU A 61 -11.24 2.47 4.12
C GLU A 61 -10.02 3.19 4.66
N THR A 62 -9.81 4.42 4.20
CA THR A 62 -8.73 5.27 4.69
C THR A 62 -9.22 6.02 5.92
N LEU A 63 -8.57 5.81 7.06
CA LEU A 63 -8.93 6.44 8.32
C LEU A 63 -8.20 7.76 8.54
N ASN A 64 -6.91 7.81 8.21
CA ASN A 64 -6.10 9.02 8.36
C ASN A 64 -5.04 9.10 7.28
N ILE A 65 -4.76 10.33 6.83
CA ILE A 65 -3.61 10.65 6.00
C ILE A 65 -2.94 11.85 6.65
N ILE A 66 -1.71 11.66 7.12
CA ILE A 66 -0.95 12.68 7.82
C ILE A 66 0.37 12.88 7.08
N GLY A 67 0.69 14.12 6.72
CA GLY A 67 1.90 14.39 5.97
C GLY A 67 2.61 15.64 6.43
N GLU A 68 3.94 15.57 6.47
CA GLU A 68 4.83 16.68 6.81
C GLU A 68 6.23 16.38 6.30
N ASP A 69 6.91 17.40 5.77
CA ASP A 69 8.32 17.31 5.36
C ASP A 69 8.65 16.10 4.48
N LYS A 70 7.91 15.91 3.40
CA LYS A 70 8.12 14.81 2.45
C LYS A 70 7.84 13.44 3.03
N LYS A 71 7.14 13.36 4.14
CA LYS A 71 6.73 12.10 4.75
C LYS A 71 5.22 12.06 4.87
N VAL A 72 4.62 10.92 4.54
CA VAL A 72 3.18 10.73 4.62
C VAL A 72 2.89 9.40 5.29
N ALA A 73 1.99 9.43 6.28
CA ALA A 73 1.46 8.22 6.89
C ALA A 73 0.01 8.05 6.44
N VAL A 74 -0.32 6.87 5.96
CA VAL A 74 -1.70 6.51 5.59
C VAL A 74 -2.09 5.31 6.45
N ASN A 75 -3.11 5.48 7.30
CA ASN A 75 -3.63 4.33 8.01
C ASN A 75 -5.07 4.07 7.61
N GLY A 76 -5.41 2.78 7.56
CA GLY A 76 -6.73 2.38 7.14
C GLY A 76 -6.94 0.89 7.28
N THR A 77 -8.03 0.42 6.70
CA THR A 77 -8.38 -1.00 6.72
C THR A 77 -8.67 -1.49 5.32
N ALA A 78 -8.48 -2.79 5.13
CA ALA A 78 -8.85 -3.48 3.91
C ALA A 78 -9.60 -4.74 4.28
N GLU A 79 -10.78 -4.91 3.71
CA GLU A 79 -11.57 -6.13 3.90
C GLU A 79 -11.76 -6.80 2.56
N PHE A 80 -11.57 -8.11 2.54
CA PHE A 80 -11.65 -8.91 1.33
C PHE A 80 -12.80 -9.89 1.46
N PHE A 81 -13.59 -10.00 0.40
CA PHE A 81 -14.78 -10.85 0.37
C PHE A 81 -14.68 -11.84 -0.79
N LYS A 82 -15.14 -13.05 -0.54
CA LYS A 82 -15.27 -14.07 -1.57
C LYS A 82 -16.64 -14.71 -1.44
N ASN A 83 -17.41 -14.71 -2.54
CA ASN A 83 -18.79 -15.20 -2.53
C ASN A 83 -19.63 -14.53 -1.44
N GLY A 84 -19.45 -13.22 -1.24
CA GLY A 84 -20.20 -12.45 -0.26
C GLY A 84 -19.77 -12.63 1.20
N LYS A 85 -18.73 -13.44 1.44
CA LYS A 85 -18.23 -13.68 2.81
C LYS A 85 -16.89 -13.01 3.02
N SER A 86 -16.73 -12.38 4.19
CA SER A 86 -15.44 -11.81 4.59
C SER A 86 -14.43 -12.92 4.79
N VAL A 87 -13.34 -12.90 4.01
CA VAL A 87 -12.27 -13.90 4.13
C VAL A 87 -11.02 -13.34 4.79
N SER A 88 -10.89 -12.02 4.83
CA SER A 88 -9.73 -11.38 5.45
C SER A 88 -10.06 -9.94 5.81
N PHE A 89 -9.50 -9.47 6.91
CA PHE A 89 -9.59 -8.08 7.35
C PHE A 89 -8.21 -7.67 7.85
N ILE A 90 -7.68 -6.59 7.30
CA ILE A 90 -6.34 -6.13 7.62
C ILE A 90 -6.40 -4.67 8.07
N SER A 91 -5.77 -4.38 9.22
CA SER A 91 -5.51 -3.02 9.65
C SER A 91 -4.10 -2.67 9.24
N ALA A 92 -3.92 -1.56 8.54
CA ALA A 92 -2.64 -1.22 7.97
C ALA A 92 -2.24 0.22 8.25
N CYS A 93 -0.94 0.43 8.34
CA CYS A 93 -0.35 1.75 8.35
C CYS A 93 0.86 1.73 7.42
N ASP A 94 0.84 2.59 6.41
CA ASP A 94 1.93 2.71 5.46
C ASP A 94 2.62 4.06 5.64
N LEU A 95 3.95 4.02 5.74
CA LEU A 95 4.77 5.23 5.83
C LEU A 95 5.49 5.43 4.50
N TYR A 96 5.37 6.63 3.96
CA TYR A 96 5.98 7.01 2.68
C TYR A 96 7.00 8.11 2.90
N GLU A 97 8.16 8.00 2.27
CA GLU A 97 9.10 9.08 2.18
C GLU A 97 9.29 9.45 0.71
N PHE A 98 9.17 10.73 0.41
CA PHE A 98 9.30 11.26 -0.95
C PHE A 98 10.65 11.93 -1.12
N ASN A 99 11.22 11.82 -2.32
CA ASN A 99 12.46 12.49 -2.65
C ASN A 99 12.20 13.92 -3.16
N GLU A 100 13.25 14.63 -3.54
CA GLU A 100 13.14 16.01 -4.00
C GLU A 100 12.36 16.16 -5.31
N LYS A 101 12.22 15.09 -6.07
CA LYS A 101 11.43 15.07 -7.30
C LYS A 101 9.96 14.70 -7.05
N ASN A 102 9.56 14.61 -5.79
CA ASN A 102 8.21 14.18 -5.39
C ASN A 102 7.88 12.77 -5.84
N GLU A 103 8.90 11.92 -5.94
CA GLU A 103 8.72 10.50 -6.17
C GLU A 103 8.75 9.75 -4.85
N ILE A 104 8.03 8.64 -4.78
CA ILE A 104 8.05 7.76 -3.62
C ILE A 104 9.42 7.10 -3.56
N GLN A 105 10.17 7.36 -2.48
CA GLN A 105 11.51 6.83 -2.28
C GLN A 105 11.50 5.61 -1.39
N THR A 106 10.75 5.64 -0.28
CA THR A 106 10.60 4.49 0.59
C THR A 106 9.15 4.30 0.98
N ILE A 107 8.77 3.05 1.16
CA ILE A 107 7.47 2.66 1.69
C ILE A 107 7.73 1.66 2.79
N THR A 108 7.18 1.90 3.98
CA THR A 108 7.22 0.95 5.09
C THR A 108 5.80 0.60 5.47
N SER A 109 5.41 -0.65 5.28
CA SER A 109 4.05 -1.11 5.50
C SER A 109 3.96 -1.98 6.75
N TYR A 110 3.01 -1.67 7.61
CA TYR A 110 2.65 -2.47 8.78
C TYR A 110 1.25 -2.99 8.53
N CYS A 111 1.12 -4.30 8.33
CA CYS A 111 -0.15 -4.93 8.01
C CYS A 111 -0.49 -5.95 9.09
N ILE A 112 -1.59 -5.71 9.79
CA ILE A 112 -2.00 -6.56 10.91
C ILE A 112 -3.31 -7.25 10.52
N PRO A 113 -3.28 -8.56 10.27
CA PRO A 113 -4.52 -9.30 9.98
C PRO A 113 -5.35 -9.47 11.23
N ARG A 114 -6.66 -9.47 11.04
CA ARG A 114 -7.59 -9.76 12.14
C ARG A 114 -7.44 -11.22 12.55
N ILE A 115 -7.30 -11.44 13.84
CA ILE A 115 -7.27 -12.80 14.40
C ILE A 115 -8.70 -13.27 14.56
N GLU A 116 -9.04 -14.43 13.98
CA GLU A 116 -10.35 -15.03 14.22
C GLU A 116 -10.39 -15.60 15.62
N LYS A 117 -11.45 -15.25 16.34
CA LYS A 117 -11.70 -15.78 17.68
C LYS A 117 -12.80 -16.83 17.59
N ASN A 118 -12.48 -18.02 18.04
CA ASN A 118 -13.45 -19.11 18.14
C ASN A 118 -14.25 -18.98 19.42
#